data_ff3b9f9f33461be3eded374a231237be
#
_entry.id   ff3b9f9f33461be3eded374a231237be
#
_cell.length_a   1.000
_cell.length_b   1.000
_cell.length_c   1.000
_cell.angle_alpha   90.00
_cell.angle_beta   90.00
_cell.angle_gamma   90.00
#
_symmetry.space_group_name_H-M   'P 1'
#
loop_
_entity.id
_entity.type
_entity.pdbx_description
1 polymer ?
#
loop_
_entity_poly.entity_id
_entity_poly.type
_entity_poly.pdbx_seq_one_letter_code
_entity_poly.pdbx_strand_id
1 'polypeptide(L)'
;MDREVQKLIEGLNDDLAHEYAAAIQYTYSAAVVSGLYRSALKPFFESEINDEMGHALYLSEKIKALGGTPTTKAADIPQPTEVKELLEASLESEKATIDRYETRKQQAEKVGYTDLVVKLEDMIADETGHKEEIERLLSDSRVHA
;
A
#
# COMPACT_ATOMS: atom_id res chain seq x y z
N MET A 1 -27.26 10.29 1.64
CA MET A 1 -26.30 9.37 0.97
C MET A 1 -26.66 7.95 1.36
N ASP A 2 -26.58 7.05 0.40
CA ASP A 2 -26.81 5.62 0.63
C ASP A 2 -25.81 5.08 1.67
N ARG A 3 -26.30 4.25 2.59
CA ARG A 3 -25.47 3.71 3.68
C ARG A 3 -24.33 2.85 3.18
N GLU A 4 -24.56 2.06 2.12
CA GLU A 4 -23.52 1.19 1.55
C GLU A 4 -22.43 2.03 0.86
N VAL A 5 -22.81 3.11 0.20
CA VAL A 5 -21.84 4.06 -0.39
C VAL A 5 -21.05 4.76 0.70
N GLN A 6 -21.70 5.14 1.79
CA GLN A 6 -21.00 5.77 2.92
C GLN A 6 -19.95 4.84 3.54
N LYS A 7 -20.29 3.56 3.73
CA LYS A 7 -19.35 2.55 4.22
C LYS A 7 -18.17 2.37 3.26
N LEU A 8 -18.46 2.37 1.95
CA LEU A 8 -17.43 2.28 0.93
C LEU A 8 -16.47 3.48 1.04
N ILE A 9 -16.99 4.68 1.17
CA ILE A 9 -16.17 5.90 1.32
C ILE A 9 -15.28 5.81 2.57
N GLU A 10 -15.84 5.38 3.69
CA GLU A 10 -15.07 5.20 4.93
C GLU A 10 -13.93 4.20 4.73
N GLY A 11 -14.21 3.10 4.05
CA GLY A 11 -13.19 2.10 3.72
C GLY A 11 -12.13 2.62 2.78
N LEU A 12 -12.52 3.37 1.75
CA LEU A 12 -11.56 3.99 0.82
C LEU A 12 -10.65 4.99 1.54
N ASN A 13 -11.18 5.71 2.53
CA ASN A 13 -10.37 6.60 3.36
C ASN A 13 -9.39 5.83 4.25
N ASP A 14 -9.77 4.67 4.75
CA ASP A 14 -8.84 3.80 5.47
C ASP A 14 -7.73 3.31 4.55
N ASP A 15 -8.08 2.90 3.34
CA ASP A 15 -7.11 2.49 2.32
C ASP A 15 -6.15 3.64 1.99
N LEU A 16 -6.69 4.85 1.83
CA LEU A 16 -5.88 6.05 1.53
C LEU A 16 -4.87 6.35 2.63
N ALA A 17 -5.31 6.28 3.89
CA ALA A 17 -4.42 6.49 5.03
C ALA A 17 -3.26 5.50 5.02
N HIS A 18 -3.51 4.25 4.62
CA HIS A 18 -2.48 3.22 4.53
C HIS A 18 -1.60 3.36 3.28
N GLU A 19 -2.11 3.92 2.18
CA GLU A 19 -1.28 4.24 1.01
C GLU A 19 -0.29 5.35 1.33
N TYR A 20 -0.74 6.40 2.05
CA TYR A 20 0.18 7.42 2.56
C TYR A 20 1.22 6.80 3.49
N ALA A 21 0.79 5.93 4.40
CA ALA A 21 1.69 5.24 5.32
C ALA A 21 2.73 4.41 4.57
N ALA A 22 2.31 3.68 3.54
CA ALA A 22 3.22 2.86 2.72
C ALA A 22 4.26 3.74 2.02
N ALA A 23 3.85 4.87 1.43
CA ALA A 23 4.77 5.80 0.78
C ALA A 23 5.79 6.35 1.79
N ILE A 24 5.35 6.71 2.99
CA ILE A 24 6.23 7.18 4.06
C ILE A 24 7.18 6.06 4.49
N GLN A 25 6.66 4.84 4.64
CA GLN A 25 7.47 3.68 5.04
C GLN A 25 8.57 3.36 4.02
N TYR A 26 8.26 3.40 2.72
CA TYR A 26 9.27 3.19 1.68
C TYR A 26 10.28 4.32 1.64
N THR A 27 9.84 5.57 1.86
CA THR A 27 10.74 6.72 1.97
C THR A 27 11.71 6.54 3.15
N TYR A 28 11.17 6.17 4.30
CA TYR A 28 11.96 5.89 5.49
C TYR A 28 12.96 4.75 5.23
N SER A 29 12.49 3.66 4.65
CA SER A 29 13.32 2.49 4.37
C SER A 29 14.46 2.80 3.40
N ALA A 30 14.17 3.56 2.34
CA ALA A 30 15.18 4.00 1.38
C ALA A 30 16.27 4.85 2.04
N ALA A 31 15.87 5.68 3.02
CA ALA A 31 16.80 6.57 3.73
C ALA A 31 17.70 5.81 4.70
N VAL A 32 17.15 4.83 5.43
CA VAL A 32 17.89 4.19 6.55
C VAL A 32 18.61 2.91 6.16
N VAL A 33 18.22 2.25 5.07
CA VAL A 33 18.87 0.99 4.67
C VAL A 33 20.37 1.21 4.53
N SER A 34 21.18 0.36 5.18
CA SER A 34 22.62 0.54 5.27
C SER A 34 23.34 -0.80 5.05
N GLY A 35 24.66 -0.72 4.88
CA GLY A 35 25.48 -1.90 4.70
C GLY A 35 25.51 -2.39 3.26
N LEU A 36 25.88 -3.63 3.08
CA LEU A 36 26.14 -4.22 1.75
C LEU A 36 24.91 -4.27 0.86
N TYR A 37 23.71 -4.32 1.45
CA TYR A 37 22.47 -4.44 0.68
C TYR A 37 21.89 -3.11 0.23
N ARG A 38 22.44 -1.99 0.72
CA ARG A 38 21.90 -0.66 0.41
C ARG A 38 21.84 -0.38 -1.09
N SER A 39 22.90 -0.72 -1.84
CA SER A 39 22.96 -0.41 -3.27
C SER A 39 21.88 -1.12 -4.07
N ALA A 40 21.44 -2.30 -3.62
CA ALA A 40 20.36 -3.04 -4.26
C ALA A 40 18.97 -2.60 -3.75
N LEU A 41 18.83 -2.36 -2.44
CA LEU A 41 17.53 -2.14 -1.80
C LEU A 41 17.06 -0.70 -1.87
N LYS A 42 17.97 0.29 -1.83
CA LYS A 42 17.57 1.69 -1.93
C LYS A 42 16.76 1.99 -3.21
N PRO A 43 17.24 1.59 -4.41
CA PRO A 43 16.46 1.79 -5.62
C PRO A 43 15.11 1.05 -5.61
N PHE A 44 15.06 -0.13 -5.01
CA PHE A 44 13.83 -0.89 -4.87
C PHE A 44 12.81 -0.09 -4.04
N PHE A 45 13.20 0.36 -2.84
CA PHE A 45 12.32 1.14 -1.99
C PHE A 45 11.88 2.45 -2.66
N GLU A 46 12.80 3.14 -3.35
CA GLU A 46 12.48 4.39 -4.04
C GLU A 46 11.42 4.20 -5.12
N SER A 47 11.51 3.10 -5.89
CA SER A 47 10.55 2.83 -6.96
C SER A 47 9.12 2.63 -6.42
N GLU A 48 8.99 2.09 -5.21
CA GLU A 48 7.70 1.83 -4.59
C GLU A 48 7.00 3.11 -4.13
N ILE A 49 7.75 4.16 -3.81
CA ILE A 49 7.18 5.44 -3.34
C ILE A 49 6.20 5.99 -4.38
N ASN A 50 6.61 6.03 -5.64
CA ASN A 50 5.77 6.57 -6.72
C ASN A 50 4.53 5.72 -6.95
N ASP A 51 4.64 4.40 -6.87
CA ASP A 51 3.51 3.49 -7.04
C ASP A 51 2.46 3.75 -5.96
N GLU A 52 2.90 3.85 -4.69
CA GLU A 52 1.99 4.07 -3.57
C GLU A 52 1.33 5.46 -3.64
N MET A 53 2.07 6.49 -4.04
CA MET A 53 1.51 7.84 -4.22
C MET A 53 0.52 7.88 -5.39
N GLY A 54 0.75 7.10 -6.43
CA GLY A 54 -0.21 6.95 -7.54
C GLY A 54 -1.53 6.35 -7.06
N HIS A 55 -1.46 5.31 -6.24
CA HIS A 55 -2.65 4.71 -5.63
C HIS A 55 -3.37 5.71 -4.73
N ALA A 56 -2.61 6.47 -3.93
CA ALA A 56 -3.18 7.49 -3.04
C ALA A 56 -3.94 8.56 -3.84
N LEU A 57 -3.39 9.02 -4.95
CA LEU A 57 -4.06 10.02 -5.79
C LEU A 57 -5.37 9.46 -6.36
N TYR A 58 -5.34 8.24 -6.87
CA TYR A 58 -6.57 7.61 -7.40
C TYR A 58 -7.65 7.51 -6.32
N LEU A 59 -7.29 7.01 -5.14
CA LEU A 59 -8.24 6.87 -4.03
C LEU A 59 -8.80 8.22 -3.60
N SER A 60 -7.96 9.25 -3.52
CA SER A 60 -8.39 10.61 -3.17
C SER A 60 -9.42 11.14 -4.15
N GLU A 61 -9.15 10.99 -5.46
CA GLU A 61 -10.07 11.45 -6.51
C GLU A 61 -11.38 10.67 -6.47
N LYS A 62 -11.31 9.35 -6.27
CA LYS A 62 -12.52 8.51 -6.19
C LYS A 62 -13.38 8.88 -4.99
N ILE A 63 -12.77 9.08 -3.82
CA ILE A 63 -13.49 9.50 -2.61
C ILE A 63 -14.24 10.80 -2.88
N LYS A 64 -13.59 11.77 -3.50
CA LYS A 64 -14.21 13.04 -3.83
C LYS A 64 -15.35 12.87 -4.84
N ALA A 65 -15.14 12.04 -5.85
CA ALA A 65 -16.17 11.76 -6.86
C ALA A 65 -17.42 11.12 -6.26
N LEU A 66 -17.26 10.32 -5.21
CA LEU A 66 -18.37 9.64 -4.52
C LEU A 66 -19.06 10.54 -3.48
N GLY A 67 -18.57 11.76 -3.28
CA GLY A 67 -19.18 12.72 -2.34
C GLY A 67 -18.53 12.76 -0.97
N GLY A 68 -17.40 12.08 -0.77
CA GLY A 68 -16.66 12.12 0.48
C GLY A 68 -15.55 13.15 0.49
N THR A 69 -14.83 13.22 1.60
CA THR A 69 -13.66 14.08 1.75
C THR A 69 -12.43 13.20 1.97
N PRO A 70 -11.43 13.25 1.06
CA PRO A 70 -10.24 12.43 1.23
C PRO A 70 -9.46 12.82 2.49
N THR A 71 -9.01 11.84 3.25
CA THR A 71 -8.15 12.09 4.41
C THR A 71 -6.79 12.61 3.96
N THR A 72 -6.15 13.39 4.82
CA THR A 72 -4.78 13.88 4.63
C THR A 72 -3.84 13.30 5.69
N LYS A 73 -4.32 12.34 6.50
CA LYS A 73 -3.53 11.75 7.60
C LYS A 73 -3.12 10.33 7.24
N ALA A 74 -1.83 10.05 7.37
CA ALA A 74 -1.30 8.71 7.19
C ALA A 74 -1.55 7.85 8.43
N ALA A 75 -1.72 6.54 8.23
CA ALA A 75 -1.69 5.58 9.32
C ALA A 75 -0.27 5.48 9.88
N ASP A 76 -0.13 4.92 11.08
CA ASP A 76 1.17 4.74 11.73
C ASP A 76 2.01 3.68 11.02
N ILE A 77 3.33 3.85 11.08
CA ILE A 77 4.29 2.90 10.52
C ILE A 77 5.33 2.50 11.57
N PRO A 78 5.88 1.28 11.50
CA PRO A 78 7.04 0.93 12.30
C PRO A 78 8.31 1.59 11.75
N GLN A 79 9.34 1.68 12.57
CA GLN A 79 10.61 2.33 12.21
C GLN A 79 11.80 1.39 12.46
N PRO A 80 11.85 0.21 11.81
CA PRO A 80 12.99 -0.68 11.97
C PRO A 80 14.24 -0.11 11.29
N THR A 81 15.39 -0.65 11.62
CA THR A 81 16.66 -0.18 11.05
C THR A 81 17.43 -1.28 10.34
N GLU A 82 17.17 -2.54 10.69
CA GLU A 82 17.88 -3.67 10.09
C GLU A 82 17.22 -4.13 8.79
N VAL A 83 18.01 -4.59 7.83
CA VAL A 83 17.54 -4.99 6.50
C VAL A 83 16.37 -5.98 6.58
N LYS A 84 16.51 -7.02 7.39
CA LYS A 84 15.47 -8.04 7.54
C LYS A 84 14.15 -7.42 8.01
N GLU A 85 14.21 -6.61 9.05
CA GLU A 85 13.01 -5.99 9.63
C GLU A 85 12.39 -4.94 8.70
N LEU A 86 13.21 -4.23 7.92
CA LEU A 86 12.71 -3.30 6.91
C LEU A 86 11.89 -4.06 5.85
N LEU A 87 12.41 -5.19 5.37
CA LEU A 87 11.70 -6.01 4.38
C LEU A 87 10.47 -6.68 4.98
N GLU A 88 10.56 -7.19 6.20
CA GLU A 88 9.42 -7.82 6.89
C GLU A 88 8.29 -6.82 7.13
N ALA A 89 8.61 -5.60 7.54
CA ALA A 89 7.60 -4.55 7.74
C ALA A 89 6.90 -4.20 6.43
N SER A 90 7.66 -4.10 5.33
CA SER A 90 7.08 -3.87 3.99
C SER A 90 6.19 -5.03 3.56
N LEU A 91 6.60 -6.28 3.81
CA LEU A 91 5.81 -7.46 3.49
C LEU A 91 4.47 -7.46 4.23
N GLU A 92 4.48 -7.18 5.52
CA GLU A 92 3.24 -7.09 6.30
C GLU A 92 2.32 -5.98 5.79
N SER A 93 2.88 -4.83 5.41
CA SER A 93 2.14 -3.73 4.82
C SER A 93 1.45 -4.14 3.52
N GLU A 94 2.18 -4.82 2.62
CA GLU A 94 1.62 -5.29 1.35
C GLU A 94 0.49 -6.30 1.55
N LYS A 95 0.68 -7.27 2.45
CA LYS A 95 -0.34 -8.28 2.76
C LYS A 95 -1.62 -7.64 3.30
N ALA A 96 -1.47 -6.71 4.25
CA ALA A 96 -2.61 -6.01 4.84
C ALA A 96 -3.34 -5.17 3.80
N THR A 97 -2.61 -4.53 2.89
CA THR A 97 -3.18 -3.72 1.81
C THR A 97 -3.99 -4.58 0.84
N ILE A 98 -3.48 -5.74 0.45
CA ILE A 98 -4.20 -6.68 -0.41
C ILE A 98 -5.53 -7.08 0.24
N ASP A 99 -5.51 -7.44 1.53
CA ASP A 99 -6.71 -7.83 2.26
C ASP A 99 -7.74 -6.70 2.31
N ARG A 100 -7.29 -5.46 2.56
CA ARG A 100 -8.18 -4.29 2.56
C ARG A 100 -8.81 -4.08 1.19
N TYR A 101 -8.04 -4.19 0.12
CA TYR A 101 -8.54 -3.99 -1.25
C TYR A 101 -9.52 -5.09 -1.65
N GLU A 102 -9.32 -6.34 -1.22
CA GLU A 102 -10.29 -7.40 -1.46
C GLU A 102 -11.63 -7.08 -0.80
N THR A 103 -11.61 -6.60 0.44
CA THR A 103 -12.82 -6.17 1.14
C THR A 103 -13.47 -4.99 0.41
N ARG A 104 -12.67 -4.04 -0.03
CA ARG A 104 -13.16 -2.84 -0.73
C ARG A 104 -13.79 -3.20 -2.05
N LYS A 105 -13.19 -4.16 -2.76
CA LYS A 105 -13.73 -4.65 -4.03
C LYS A 105 -15.12 -5.24 -3.84
N GLN A 106 -15.33 -6.03 -2.79
CA GLN A 106 -16.65 -6.59 -2.47
C GLN A 106 -17.68 -5.50 -2.22
N GLN A 107 -17.30 -4.44 -1.50
CA GLN A 107 -18.18 -3.29 -1.25
C GLN A 107 -18.52 -2.54 -2.55
N ALA A 108 -17.54 -2.38 -3.43
CA ALA A 108 -17.75 -1.72 -4.72
C ALA A 108 -18.66 -2.54 -5.64
N GLU A 109 -18.50 -3.87 -5.64
CA GLU A 109 -19.38 -4.79 -6.39
C GLU A 109 -20.83 -4.65 -5.91
N LYS A 110 -21.02 -4.61 -4.61
CA LYS A 110 -22.36 -4.52 -4.01
C LYS A 110 -23.13 -3.28 -4.45
N VAL A 111 -22.45 -2.17 -4.67
CA VAL A 111 -23.09 -0.91 -5.12
C VAL A 111 -22.99 -0.72 -6.63
N GLY A 112 -22.40 -1.65 -7.37
CA GLY A 112 -22.36 -1.61 -8.83
C GLY A 112 -21.36 -0.65 -9.44
N TYR A 113 -20.31 -0.27 -8.72
CA TYR A 113 -19.28 0.65 -9.23
C TYR A 113 -18.18 -0.13 -9.96
N THR A 114 -18.50 -0.55 -11.18
CA THR A 114 -17.63 -1.42 -12.00
C THR A 114 -16.24 -0.84 -12.23
N ASP A 115 -16.14 0.46 -12.51
CA ASP A 115 -14.83 1.11 -12.72
C ASP A 115 -13.92 1.00 -11.49
N LEU A 116 -14.51 1.16 -10.30
CA LEU A 116 -13.77 1.03 -9.05
C LEU A 116 -13.36 -0.43 -8.82
N VAL A 117 -14.24 -1.39 -9.12
CA VAL A 117 -13.91 -2.82 -9.02
C VAL A 117 -12.70 -3.15 -9.88
N VAL A 118 -12.70 -2.72 -11.14
CA VAL A 118 -11.59 -2.98 -12.07
C VAL A 118 -10.29 -2.34 -11.55
N LYS A 119 -10.37 -1.11 -11.07
CA LYS A 119 -9.19 -0.41 -10.55
C LYS A 119 -8.63 -1.09 -9.30
N LEU A 120 -9.50 -1.52 -8.40
CA LEU A 120 -9.08 -2.25 -7.20
C LEU A 120 -8.40 -3.58 -7.57
N GLU A 121 -8.89 -4.28 -8.59
CA GLU A 121 -8.24 -5.48 -9.10
C GLU A 121 -6.85 -5.19 -9.64
N ASP A 122 -6.69 -4.09 -10.38
CA ASP A 122 -5.38 -3.64 -10.87
C ASP A 122 -4.43 -3.32 -9.72
N MET A 123 -4.93 -2.64 -8.70
CA MET A 123 -4.13 -2.30 -7.51
C MET A 123 -3.73 -3.54 -6.71
N ILE A 124 -4.62 -4.52 -6.60
CA ILE A 124 -4.31 -5.81 -5.97
C ILE A 124 -3.19 -6.51 -6.75
N ALA A 125 -3.23 -6.47 -8.08
CA ALA A 125 -2.19 -7.06 -8.93
C ALA A 125 -0.85 -6.37 -8.68
N ASP A 126 -0.82 -5.04 -8.60
CA ASP A 126 0.40 -4.26 -8.30
C ASP A 126 0.97 -4.65 -6.94
N GLU A 127 0.14 -4.66 -5.90
CA GLU A 127 0.57 -4.98 -4.53
C GLU A 127 1.02 -6.44 -4.41
N THR A 128 0.40 -7.34 -5.16
CA THR A 128 0.81 -8.75 -5.20
C THR A 128 2.21 -8.87 -5.81
N GLY A 129 2.50 -8.10 -6.86
CA GLY A 129 3.83 -8.05 -7.46
C GLY A 129 4.88 -7.56 -6.47
N HIS A 130 4.57 -6.50 -5.70
CA HIS A 130 5.45 -5.98 -4.64
C HIS A 130 5.69 -7.04 -3.57
N LYS A 131 4.64 -7.69 -3.11
CA LYS A 131 4.70 -8.75 -2.11
C LYS A 131 5.61 -9.88 -2.54
N GLU A 132 5.43 -10.36 -3.78
CA GLU A 132 6.24 -11.46 -4.32
C GLU A 132 7.72 -11.07 -4.43
N GLU A 133 8.01 -9.84 -4.83
CA GLU A 133 9.38 -9.34 -4.92
C GLU A 133 10.03 -9.27 -3.54
N ILE A 134 9.31 -8.77 -2.53
CA ILE A 134 9.82 -8.72 -1.15
C ILE A 134 10.08 -10.13 -0.61
N GLU A 135 9.18 -11.07 -0.89
CA GLU A 135 9.36 -12.46 -0.50
C GLU A 135 10.64 -13.06 -1.11
N ARG A 136 10.91 -12.73 -2.38
CA ARG A 136 12.12 -13.19 -3.05
C ARG A 136 13.37 -12.58 -2.43
N LEU A 137 13.34 -11.29 -2.09
CA LEU A 137 14.46 -10.64 -1.39
C LEU A 137 14.70 -11.27 -0.02
N LEU A 138 13.64 -11.59 0.70
CA LEU A 138 13.72 -12.25 2.01
C LEU A 138 14.19 -13.70 1.93
N SER A 139 14.13 -14.33 0.76
CA SER A 139 14.58 -15.71 0.58
C SER A 139 16.11 -15.84 0.61
N ASP A 140 16.85 -14.76 0.48
CA ASP A 140 18.31 -14.77 0.57
C ASP A 140 18.73 -15.00 2.03
N SER A 141 19.44 -16.10 2.28
CA SER A 141 19.86 -16.50 3.63
C SER A 141 20.71 -15.44 4.32
N ARG A 142 21.44 -14.62 3.56
CA ARG A 142 22.30 -13.56 4.10
C ARG A 142 21.51 -12.45 4.78
N VAL A 143 20.25 -12.25 4.39
CA VAL A 143 19.34 -11.26 5.00
C VAL A 143 19.06 -11.64 6.45
N HIS A 144 19.11 -12.93 6.78
CA HIS A 144 18.80 -13.47 8.10
C HIS A 144 20.04 -13.73 8.96
N ALA A 145 21.22 -13.46 8.41
CA ALA A 145 22.49 -13.73 9.10
C ALA A 145 22.76 -12.74 10.27
#